data_d7f143a995d55279aa24f08234e8608e
#
_entry.id   d7f143a995d55279aa24f08234e8608e
#
_cell.length_a   1.000
_cell.length_b   1.000
_cell.length_c   1.000
_cell.angle_alpha   90.00
_cell.angle_beta   90.00
_cell.angle_gamma   90.00
#
_symmetry.space_group_name_H-M   'P 1'
#
loop_
_entity.id
_entity.type
_entity.pdbx_description
1 polymer ?
#
loop_
_entity_poly.entity_id
_entity_poly.type
_entity_poly.pdbx_seq_one_letter_code
_entity_poly.pdbx_strand_id
1 'polypeptide(L)'
;FIALDLFVFYVFFEVMLIPMYFIIGIWGGANRLYAAIKFFIYTMAGSLLMLVAIVALVWRVREVTGYLTFSYDLLLTHAGAVGSLAPWLFAAFAIAFAIKVPVFPFHTWLPDAHVEAPTAGSVLLAAVMLKIGTYGFLRFAVPFFPEVALSPTVSSVIVVLALIGIIYGALVAMVQPDIKKLVAYSSVSHLGFVMLGIWGGTLQSVQGSLMIMISHGFSTGALFLLVGMVYERRHTRLIEDYGGIARVMPLFSLILTVVALSSIGLPGLNGFVGEFLVLLGSFGTYPVATVIATTGVIFAAAYLLWALQRMIFNRLDKPENEQLTDLGRRELVLMAPLLIGIVWLGLYPAPVLKRMESATRRYVQLTQPARNTNPVAVQGTSARVAP
;
A
#
# COMPACT_ATOMS: atom_id res chain seq x y z
N PHE A 1 12.60 -6.58 4.66
CA PHE A 1 12.02 -5.97 5.88
C PHE A 1 12.91 -6.06 7.11
N ILE A 2 13.76 -7.08 7.26
CA ILE A 2 14.59 -7.30 8.47
C ILE A 2 16.03 -6.84 8.33
N ALA A 3 16.44 -6.26 7.20
CA ALA A 3 17.82 -5.82 6.97
C ALA A 3 18.19 -4.68 7.94
N LEU A 4 19.33 -4.83 8.61
CA LEU A 4 19.96 -3.83 9.46
C LEU A 4 21.13 -3.13 8.74
N ASP A 5 21.35 -3.48 7.49
CA ASP A 5 22.35 -2.95 6.60
C ASP A 5 21.68 -2.40 5.34
N LEU A 6 22.05 -1.17 4.95
CA LEU A 6 21.38 -0.46 3.86
C LEU A 6 21.74 -1.04 2.48
N PHE A 7 22.95 -1.59 2.33
CA PHE A 7 23.35 -2.26 1.10
C PHE A 7 22.61 -3.59 0.92
N VAL A 8 22.49 -4.38 2.00
CA VAL A 8 21.71 -5.62 2.00
C VAL A 8 20.24 -5.34 1.67
N PHE A 9 19.67 -4.27 2.25
CA PHE A 9 18.31 -3.84 1.90
C PHE A 9 18.18 -3.55 0.39
N TYR A 10 19.14 -2.79 -0.18
CA TYR A 10 19.13 -2.44 -1.61
C TYR A 10 19.23 -3.69 -2.49
N VAL A 11 20.15 -4.61 -2.18
CA VAL A 11 20.31 -5.85 -2.95
C VAL A 11 18.98 -6.64 -3.00
N PHE A 12 18.33 -6.84 -1.85
CA PHE A 12 17.04 -7.56 -1.82
C PHE A 12 15.90 -6.76 -2.43
N PHE A 13 15.94 -5.43 -2.39
CA PHE A 13 14.99 -4.57 -3.09
C PHE A 13 15.05 -4.77 -4.61
N GLU A 14 16.26 -4.95 -5.17
CA GLU A 14 16.48 -5.20 -6.59
C GLU A 14 16.22 -6.65 -6.99
N VAL A 15 16.75 -7.60 -6.21
CA VAL A 15 16.63 -9.03 -6.54
C VAL A 15 15.18 -9.48 -6.72
N MET A 16 14.23 -8.87 -6.01
CA MET A 16 12.81 -9.18 -6.20
C MET A 16 12.25 -8.78 -7.56
N LEU A 17 12.87 -7.84 -8.27
CA LEU A 17 12.39 -7.39 -9.58
C LEU A 17 12.57 -8.48 -10.63
N ILE A 18 13.69 -9.20 -10.57
CA ILE A 18 14.07 -10.21 -11.58
C ILE A 18 13.05 -11.35 -11.64
N PRO A 19 12.74 -12.07 -10.53
CA PRO A 19 11.72 -13.11 -10.55
C PRO A 19 10.36 -12.58 -10.99
N MET A 20 9.96 -11.39 -10.51
CA MET A 20 8.66 -10.82 -10.85
C MET A 20 8.57 -10.44 -12.33
N TYR A 21 9.65 -9.89 -12.92
CA TYR A 21 9.74 -9.65 -14.36
C TYR A 21 9.49 -10.92 -15.16
N PHE A 22 10.12 -12.03 -14.78
CA PHE A 22 9.92 -13.33 -15.44
C PHE A 22 8.53 -13.91 -15.19
N ILE A 23 8.00 -13.79 -13.97
CA ILE A 23 6.65 -14.26 -13.64
C ILE A 23 5.62 -13.55 -14.52
N ILE A 24 5.73 -12.24 -14.70
CA ILE A 24 4.83 -11.48 -15.59
C ILE A 24 5.11 -11.80 -17.05
N GLY A 25 6.37 -11.79 -17.46
CA GLY A 25 6.76 -11.89 -18.88
C GLY A 25 6.58 -13.28 -19.50
N ILE A 26 6.68 -14.35 -18.70
CA ILE A 26 6.57 -15.75 -19.19
C ILE A 26 5.14 -16.26 -19.02
N TRP A 27 4.56 -16.14 -17.83
CA TRP A 27 3.26 -16.71 -17.46
C TRP A 27 2.11 -15.70 -17.48
N GLY A 28 2.36 -14.48 -17.94
CA GLY A 28 1.36 -13.42 -18.01
C GLY A 28 0.40 -13.55 -19.20
N GLY A 29 -0.54 -12.62 -19.28
CA GLY A 29 -1.57 -12.54 -20.31
C GLY A 29 -1.06 -12.05 -21.68
N ALA A 30 -1.97 -11.52 -22.49
CA ALA A 30 -1.69 -11.15 -23.88
C ALA A 30 -0.65 -10.03 -24.00
N ASN A 31 -0.69 -9.01 -23.12
CA ASN A 31 0.23 -7.86 -23.13
C ASN A 31 1.38 -7.99 -22.11
N ARG A 32 1.72 -9.22 -21.72
CA ARG A 32 2.69 -9.54 -20.66
C ARG A 32 4.06 -8.89 -20.84
N LEU A 33 4.57 -8.83 -22.10
CA LEU A 33 5.89 -8.23 -22.35
C LEU A 33 5.91 -6.72 -22.07
N TYR A 34 4.88 -6.02 -22.54
CA TYR A 34 4.73 -4.59 -22.24
C TYR A 34 4.65 -4.33 -20.73
N ALA A 35 3.80 -5.09 -20.03
CA ALA A 35 3.61 -4.95 -18.60
C ALA A 35 4.89 -5.28 -17.80
N ALA A 36 5.61 -6.34 -18.18
CA ALA A 36 6.86 -6.73 -17.54
C ALA A 36 7.95 -5.67 -17.75
N ILE A 37 8.13 -5.18 -18.98
CA ILE A 37 9.12 -4.15 -19.32
C ILE A 37 8.78 -2.84 -18.58
N LYS A 38 7.51 -2.41 -18.61
CA LYS A 38 7.06 -1.19 -17.91
C LYS A 38 7.31 -1.29 -16.41
N PHE A 39 6.93 -2.41 -15.78
CA PHE A 39 7.20 -2.67 -14.36
C PHE A 39 8.69 -2.57 -14.05
N PHE A 40 9.53 -3.24 -14.86
CA PHE A 40 10.97 -3.29 -14.66
C PHE A 40 11.62 -1.91 -14.80
N ILE A 41 11.32 -1.18 -15.90
CA ILE A 41 11.90 0.15 -16.15
C ILE A 41 11.50 1.15 -15.06
N TYR A 42 10.19 1.19 -14.67
CA TYR A 42 9.74 2.09 -13.61
C TYR A 42 10.49 1.84 -12.29
N THR A 43 10.54 0.58 -11.89
CA THR A 43 11.12 0.23 -10.59
C THR A 43 12.64 0.37 -10.60
N MET A 44 13.31 -0.03 -11.66
CA MET A 44 14.76 0.08 -11.80
C MET A 44 15.24 1.55 -11.87
N ALA A 45 14.52 2.40 -12.62
CA ALA A 45 14.87 3.82 -12.69
C ALA A 45 14.85 4.50 -11.32
N GLY A 46 13.82 4.20 -10.50
CA GLY A 46 13.74 4.72 -9.13
C GLY A 46 14.83 4.18 -8.22
N SER A 47 15.08 2.89 -8.28
CA SER A 47 16.06 2.23 -7.39
C SER A 47 17.51 2.60 -7.72
N LEU A 48 17.85 2.85 -8.98
CA LEU A 48 19.17 3.39 -9.35
C LEU A 48 19.41 4.78 -8.75
N LEU A 49 18.39 5.64 -8.71
CA LEU A 49 18.50 6.93 -7.99
C LEU A 49 18.74 6.70 -6.49
N MET A 50 18.04 5.74 -5.89
CA MET A 50 18.26 5.38 -4.48
C MET A 50 19.66 4.83 -4.25
N LEU A 51 20.22 4.03 -5.17
CA LEU A 51 21.60 3.53 -5.06
C LEU A 51 22.61 4.66 -5.00
N VAL A 52 22.48 5.64 -5.90
CA VAL A 52 23.34 6.82 -5.90
C VAL A 52 23.24 7.58 -4.57
N ALA A 53 22.01 7.72 -4.04
CA ALA A 53 21.79 8.36 -2.74
C ALA A 53 22.40 7.55 -1.58
N ILE A 54 22.33 6.23 -1.61
CA ILE A 54 22.95 5.35 -0.61
C ILE A 54 24.48 5.54 -0.62
N VAL A 55 25.09 5.50 -1.79
CA VAL A 55 26.55 5.70 -1.93
C VAL A 55 26.96 7.09 -1.43
N ALA A 56 26.22 8.12 -1.80
CA ALA A 56 26.50 9.49 -1.34
C ALA A 56 26.35 9.64 0.18
N LEU A 57 25.30 9.06 0.78
CA LEU A 57 25.08 9.05 2.23
C LEU A 57 26.25 8.37 2.95
N VAL A 58 26.61 7.17 2.52
CA VAL A 58 27.70 6.38 3.12
C VAL A 58 29.05 7.12 2.99
N TRP A 59 29.30 7.75 1.85
CA TRP A 59 30.51 8.55 1.63
C TRP A 59 30.60 9.74 2.60
N ARG A 60 29.51 10.50 2.76
CA ARG A 60 29.44 11.63 3.69
C ARG A 60 29.62 11.21 5.14
N VAL A 61 29.01 10.10 5.53
CA VAL A 61 29.18 9.54 6.88
C VAL A 61 30.64 9.10 7.10
N ARG A 62 31.29 8.51 6.08
CA ARG A 62 32.72 8.16 6.15
C ARG A 62 33.61 9.38 6.37
N GLU A 63 33.34 10.51 5.73
CA GLU A 63 34.12 11.75 5.90
C GLU A 63 34.13 12.23 7.37
N VAL A 64 33.07 11.97 8.12
CA VAL A 64 32.93 12.38 9.52
C VAL A 64 33.43 11.30 10.47
N THR A 65 33.18 10.00 10.18
CA THR A 65 33.49 8.89 11.09
C THR A 65 34.86 8.25 10.85
N GLY A 66 35.44 8.47 9.66
CA GLY A 66 36.71 7.89 9.25
C GLY A 66 36.61 6.46 8.70
N TYR A 67 35.47 5.78 8.78
CA TYR A 67 35.28 4.43 8.28
C TYR A 67 34.04 4.25 7.42
N LEU A 68 34.08 3.31 6.47
CA LEU A 68 32.98 2.97 5.60
C LEU A 68 32.00 2.07 6.32
N THR A 69 30.71 2.44 6.35
CA THR A 69 29.66 1.63 6.99
C THR A 69 28.35 1.70 6.22
N PHE A 70 27.63 0.58 6.15
CA PHE A 70 26.26 0.49 5.67
C PHE A 70 25.28 0.16 6.82
N SER A 71 25.77 0.09 8.05
CA SER A 71 24.93 -0.18 9.23
C SER A 71 23.85 0.90 9.38
N TYR A 72 22.60 0.45 9.47
CA TYR A 72 21.45 1.33 9.62
C TYR A 72 21.56 2.29 10.80
N ASP A 73 21.93 1.78 11.98
CA ASP A 73 21.98 2.59 13.20
C ASP A 73 23.09 3.63 13.13
N LEU A 74 24.24 3.30 12.56
CA LEU A 74 25.36 4.25 12.37
C LEU A 74 25.01 5.30 11.33
N LEU A 75 24.40 4.92 10.22
CA LEU A 75 23.93 5.88 9.20
C LEU A 75 22.85 6.80 9.75
N LEU A 76 21.90 6.27 10.55
CA LEU A 76 20.85 7.08 11.17
C LEU A 76 21.44 8.12 12.14
N THR A 77 22.41 7.72 12.96
CA THR A 77 23.06 8.62 13.92
C THR A 77 23.81 9.76 13.25
N HIS A 78 24.42 9.50 12.09
CA HIS A 78 25.26 10.46 11.37
C HIS A 78 24.61 11.01 10.07
N ALA A 79 23.32 10.78 9.86
CA ALA A 79 22.61 11.23 8.65
C ALA A 79 22.72 12.76 8.43
N GLY A 80 22.83 13.54 9.51
CA GLY A 80 23.06 14.99 9.41
C GLY A 80 24.37 15.40 8.72
N ALA A 81 25.36 14.50 8.57
CA ALA A 81 26.60 14.76 7.86
C ALA A 81 26.42 15.08 6.36
N VAL A 82 25.27 14.74 5.78
CA VAL A 82 24.98 15.04 4.37
C VAL A 82 24.79 16.54 4.08
N GLY A 83 24.47 17.34 5.10
CA GLY A 83 24.34 18.80 4.99
C GLY A 83 23.41 19.23 3.86
N SER A 84 23.89 20.09 2.95
CA SER A 84 23.13 20.63 1.82
C SER A 84 22.69 19.60 0.77
N LEU A 85 23.21 18.37 0.81
CA LEU A 85 22.76 17.28 -0.07
C LEU A 85 21.46 16.62 0.41
N ALA A 86 21.03 16.82 1.66
CA ALA A 86 19.86 16.16 2.24
C ALA A 86 18.59 16.24 1.36
N PRO A 87 18.21 17.38 0.73
CA PRO A 87 17.03 17.43 -0.14
C PRO A 87 17.14 16.50 -1.36
N TRP A 88 18.32 16.41 -1.96
CA TRP A 88 18.55 15.57 -3.14
C TRP A 88 18.55 14.09 -2.80
N LEU A 89 19.17 13.73 -1.68
CA LEU A 89 19.19 12.35 -1.20
C LEU A 89 17.78 11.90 -0.79
N PHE A 90 17.06 12.76 -0.05
CA PHE A 90 15.66 12.51 0.26
C PHE A 90 14.82 12.31 -1.01
N ALA A 91 14.95 13.20 -2.00
CA ALA A 91 14.20 13.10 -3.25
C ALA A 91 14.47 11.77 -3.98
N ALA A 92 15.72 11.31 -4.02
CA ALA A 92 16.09 10.05 -4.64
C ALA A 92 15.47 8.83 -3.93
N PHE A 93 15.53 8.78 -2.59
CA PHE A 93 14.82 7.76 -1.80
C PHE A 93 13.31 7.86 -1.98
N ALA A 94 12.76 9.07 -1.91
CA ALA A 94 11.32 9.31 -2.01
C ALA A 94 10.76 8.89 -3.38
N ILE A 95 11.45 9.19 -4.49
CA ILE A 95 11.05 8.75 -5.83
C ILE A 95 11.07 7.23 -5.94
N ALA A 96 12.13 6.57 -5.47
CA ALA A 96 12.23 5.11 -5.49
C ALA A 96 11.05 4.45 -4.74
N PHE A 97 10.75 4.95 -3.55
CA PHE A 97 9.67 4.43 -2.73
C PHE A 97 8.29 4.85 -3.25
N ALA A 98 8.12 6.05 -3.80
CA ALA A 98 6.87 6.51 -4.40
C ALA A 98 6.49 5.68 -5.64
N ILE A 99 7.46 5.25 -6.44
CA ILE A 99 7.24 4.31 -7.54
C ILE A 99 6.75 2.96 -6.98
N LYS A 100 7.37 2.47 -5.91
CA LYS A 100 7.02 1.18 -5.32
C LYS A 100 5.67 1.18 -4.59
N VAL A 101 5.32 2.29 -3.92
CA VAL A 101 4.01 2.50 -3.23
C VAL A 101 2.86 2.69 -4.23
N PRO A 102 3.05 2.86 -5.46
CA PRO A 102 2.45 3.57 -6.58
C PRO A 102 1.74 4.88 -6.20
N VAL A 103 2.51 5.82 -5.66
CA VAL A 103 2.00 7.18 -5.42
C VAL A 103 1.75 7.88 -6.76
N PHE A 104 0.65 8.64 -6.86
CA PHE A 104 0.42 9.48 -8.04
C PHE A 104 1.59 10.47 -8.24
N PRO A 105 2.12 10.66 -9.46
CA PRO A 105 1.72 10.07 -10.75
C PRO A 105 2.47 8.76 -11.11
N PHE A 106 3.28 8.20 -10.22
CA PHE A 106 4.15 7.03 -10.48
C PHE A 106 3.43 5.67 -10.42
N HIS A 107 2.10 5.65 -10.43
CA HIS A 107 1.27 4.46 -10.21
C HIS A 107 0.95 3.65 -11.48
N THR A 108 1.19 4.19 -12.68
CA THR A 108 0.63 3.64 -13.93
C THR A 108 1.17 2.26 -14.31
N TRP A 109 2.29 1.83 -13.76
CA TRP A 109 2.83 0.48 -13.96
C TRP A 109 2.00 -0.60 -13.22
N LEU A 110 1.38 -0.22 -12.10
CA LEU A 110 0.73 -1.17 -11.19
C LEU A 110 -0.47 -1.88 -11.82
N PRO A 111 -1.47 -1.18 -12.42
CA PRO A 111 -2.59 -1.86 -13.05
C PRO A 111 -2.16 -2.78 -14.19
N ASP A 112 -1.21 -2.36 -15.02
CA ASP A 112 -0.72 -3.17 -16.14
C ASP A 112 -0.01 -4.44 -15.65
N ALA A 113 0.88 -4.29 -14.66
CA ALA A 113 1.57 -5.42 -14.05
C ALA A 113 0.58 -6.42 -13.40
N HIS A 114 -0.42 -5.92 -12.64
CA HIS A 114 -1.41 -6.79 -12.00
C HIS A 114 -2.30 -7.53 -12.99
N VAL A 115 -2.78 -6.82 -14.01
CA VAL A 115 -3.71 -7.40 -14.98
C VAL A 115 -3.05 -8.52 -15.77
N GLU A 116 -1.81 -8.31 -16.18
CA GLU A 116 -1.08 -9.30 -16.97
C GLU A 116 -0.46 -10.42 -16.13
N ALA A 117 -0.05 -10.16 -14.87
CA ALA A 117 0.54 -11.18 -14.01
C ALA A 117 -0.39 -12.38 -13.81
N PRO A 118 0.12 -13.60 -13.67
CA PRO A 118 -0.67 -14.73 -13.18
C PRO A 118 -1.17 -14.44 -11.75
N THR A 119 -2.19 -15.15 -11.30
CA THR A 119 -2.84 -14.90 -9.99
C THR A 119 -1.83 -14.82 -8.84
N ALA A 120 -0.92 -15.80 -8.75
CA ALA A 120 0.13 -15.81 -7.72
C ALA A 120 1.04 -14.57 -7.79
N GLY A 121 1.40 -14.11 -8.99
CA GLY A 121 2.18 -12.89 -9.21
C GLY A 121 1.44 -11.65 -8.69
N SER A 122 0.14 -11.54 -8.99
CA SER A 122 -0.69 -10.42 -8.49
C SER A 122 -0.80 -10.43 -6.96
N VAL A 123 -0.94 -11.60 -6.34
CA VAL A 123 -0.96 -11.74 -4.88
C VAL A 123 0.35 -11.29 -4.25
N LEU A 124 1.50 -11.72 -4.77
CA LEU A 124 2.81 -11.32 -4.27
C LEU A 124 3.05 -9.81 -4.42
N LEU A 125 2.70 -9.25 -5.59
CA LEU A 125 2.78 -7.81 -5.83
C LEU A 125 1.95 -7.04 -4.79
N ALA A 126 0.66 -7.37 -4.66
CA ALA A 126 -0.25 -6.64 -3.79
C ALA A 126 0.01 -6.88 -2.30
N ALA A 127 0.24 -8.13 -1.88
CA ALA A 127 0.35 -8.45 -0.47
C ALA A 127 1.69 -8.01 0.16
N VAL A 128 2.80 -8.10 -0.59
CA VAL A 128 4.14 -7.91 -0.04
C VAL A 128 4.91 -6.77 -0.70
N MET A 129 5.01 -6.78 -2.05
CA MET A 129 5.97 -5.91 -2.74
C MET A 129 5.65 -4.43 -2.62
N LEU A 130 4.37 -4.04 -2.64
CA LEU A 130 3.97 -2.64 -2.46
C LEU A 130 4.37 -2.09 -1.08
N LYS A 131 4.34 -2.94 -0.04
CA LYS A 131 4.66 -2.55 1.34
C LYS A 131 6.13 -2.24 1.57
N ILE A 132 7.01 -2.68 0.68
CA ILE A 132 8.43 -2.33 0.77
C ILE A 132 8.65 -0.84 0.52
N GLY A 133 7.84 -0.22 -0.36
CA GLY A 133 7.90 1.22 -0.57
C GLY A 133 7.45 2.02 0.66
N THR A 134 6.32 1.66 1.26
CA THR A 134 5.83 2.31 2.50
C THR A 134 6.76 2.05 3.69
N TYR A 135 7.29 0.84 3.79
CA TYR A 135 8.35 0.52 4.75
C TYR A 135 9.60 1.37 4.53
N GLY A 136 9.99 1.58 3.26
CA GLY A 136 11.13 2.43 2.90
C GLY A 136 10.95 3.88 3.37
N PHE A 137 9.77 4.45 3.25
CA PHE A 137 9.47 5.77 3.82
C PHE A 137 9.60 5.78 5.33
N LEU A 138 9.00 4.80 6.03
CA LEU A 138 9.02 4.71 7.49
C LEU A 138 10.42 4.40 8.05
N ARG A 139 11.19 3.57 7.36
CA ARG A 139 12.47 3.07 7.88
C ARG A 139 13.65 3.93 7.47
N PHE A 140 13.66 4.47 6.24
CA PHE A 140 14.83 5.12 5.66
C PHE A 140 14.57 6.59 5.31
N ALA A 141 13.66 6.88 4.36
CA ALA A 141 13.54 8.23 3.81
C ALA A 141 13.24 9.29 4.88
N VAL A 142 12.22 9.07 5.71
CA VAL A 142 11.84 10.05 6.72
C VAL A 142 12.83 10.09 7.90
N PRO A 143 13.29 8.95 8.48
CA PRO A 143 14.25 8.99 9.59
C PRO A 143 15.64 9.51 9.24
N PHE A 144 16.13 9.27 8.03
CA PHE A 144 17.44 9.80 7.60
C PHE A 144 17.40 11.32 7.31
N PHE A 145 16.27 11.82 6.82
CA PHE A 145 16.14 13.21 6.39
C PHE A 145 14.89 13.88 6.99
N PRO A 146 14.69 13.87 8.32
CA PRO A 146 13.44 14.32 8.93
C PRO A 146 13.13 15.79 8.67
N GLU A 147 14.14 16.66 8.67
CA GLU A 147 13.97 18.11 8.41
C GLU A 147 13.49 18.40 6.99
N VAL A 148 13.96 17.63 6.02
CA VAL A 148 13.52 17.76 4.62
C VAL A 148 12.15 17.13 4.43
N ALA A 149 11.98 15.86 4.88
CA ALA A 149 10.75 15.10 4.71
C ALA A 149 9.53 15.78 5.34
N LEU A 150 9.74 16.46 6.47
CA LEU A 150 8.69 17.09 7.27
C LEU A 150 8.69 18.61 7.13
N SER A 151 9.48 19.18 6.23
CA SER A 151 9.37 20.60 5.87
C SER A 151 7.95 20.91 5.36
N PRO A 152 7.44 22.15 5.56
CA PRO A 152 6.08 22.52 5.14
C PRO A 152 5.81 22.21 3.66
N THR A 153 6.75 22.51 2.80
CA THR A 153 6.62 22.30 1.35
C THR A 153 6.55 20.83 0.99
N VAL A 154 7.49 20.01 1.47
CA VAL A 154 7.55 18.58 1.14
C VAL A 154 6.34 17.84 1.75
N SER A 155 6.00 18.13 3.00
CA SER A 155 4.84 17.56 3.67
C SER A 155 3.55 17.88 2.92
N SER A 156 3.35 19.14 2.49
CA SER A 156 2.17 19.53 1.72
C SER A 156 2.10 18.80 0.39
N VAL A 157 3.21 18.71 -0.34
CA VAL A 157 3.27 17.96 -1.61
C VAL A 157 2.90 16.50 -1.40
N ILE A 158 3.50 15.81 -0.43
CA ILE A 158 3.24 14.39 -0.19
C ILE A 158 1.79 14.16 0.26
N VAL A 159 1.25 15.00 1.14
CA VAL A 159 -0.16 14.90 1.59
C VAL A 159 -1.11 15.12 0.43
N VAL A 160 -0.87 16.11 -0.43
CA VAL A 160 -1.68 16.33 -1.64
C VAL A 160 -1.61 15.13 -2.59
N LEU A 161 -0.41 14.58 -2.83
CA LEU A 161 -0.26 13.38 -3.68
C LEU A 161 -0.96 12.16 -3.06
N ALA A 162 -0.94 12.01 -1.73
CA ALA A 162 -1.68 10.98 -1.03
C ALA A 162 -3.20 11.14 -1.23
N LEU A 163 -3.73 12.36 -1.10
CA LEU A 163 -5.15 12.65 -1.34
C LEU A 163 -5.56 12.39 -2.79
N ILE A 164 -4.72 12.81 -3.75
CA ILE A 164 -4.96 12.49 -5.16
C ILE A 164 -5.00 10.97 -5.33
N GLY A 165 -4.05 10.24 -4.74
CA GLY A 165 -4.04 8.76 -4.77
C GLY A 165 -5.33 8.16 -4.23
N ILE A 166 -5.81 8.65 -3.07
CA ILE A 166 -7.05 8.17 -2.43
C ILE A 166 -8.25 8.38 -3.36
N ILE A 167 -8.47 9.60 -3.80
CA ILE A 167 -9.69 9.96 -4.55
C ILE A 167 -9.61 9.47 -6.01
N TYR A 168 -8.51 9.79 -6.70
CA TYR A 168 -8.31 9.37 -8.08
C TYR A 168 -8.29 7.84 -8.22
N GLY A 169 -7.55 7.14 -7.33
CA GLY A 169 -7.50 5.69 -7.33
C GLY A 169 -8.88 5.05 -7.19
N ALA A 170 -9.71 5.57 -6.27
CA ALA A 170 -11.07 5.10 -6.07
C ALA A 170 -12.00 5.40 -7.24
N LEU A 171 -11.96 6.63 -7.79
CA LEU A 171 -12.76 7.01 -8.95
C LEU A 171 -12.41 6.21 -10.21
N VAL A 172 -11.11 5.98 -10.43
CA VAL A 172 -10.67 5.16 -11.57
C VAL A 172 -11.05 3.70 -11.35
N ALA A 173 -10.94 3.16 -10.12
CA ALA A 173 -11.42 1.80 -9.81
C ALA A 173 -12.91 1.64 -10.12
N MET A 174 -13.73 2.65 -9.81
CA MET A 174 -15.19 2.62 -10.02
C MET A 174 -15.60 2.41 -11.48
N VAL A 175 -14.84 2.97 -12.42
CA VAL A 175 -15.18 2.91 -13.86
C VAL A 175 -14.49 1.75 -14.59
N GLN A 176 -13.74 0.87 -13.89
CA GLN A 176 -13.08 -0.24 -14.53
C GLN A 176 -14.09 -1.33 -14.95
N PRO A 177 -14.07 -1.77 -16.21
CA PRO A 177 -14.84 -2.92 -16.64
C PRO A 177 -14.23 -4.26 -16.19
N ASP A 178 -12.92 -4.31 -15.99
CA ASP A 178 -12.13 -5.49 -15.59
C ASP A 178 -11.98 -5.52 -14.07
N ILE A 179 -12.47 -6.59 -13.42
CA ILE A 179 -12.42 -6.76 -11.96
C ILE A 179 -10.99 -6.76 -11.43
N LYS A 180 -10.02 -7.27 -12.18
CA LYS A 180 -8.62 -7.29 -11.78
C LYS A 180 -7.99 -5.90 -11.80
N LYS A 181 -8.39 -5.06 -12.78
CA LYS A 181 -8.03 -3.64 -12.83
C LYS A 181 -8.66 -2.84 -11.67
N LEU A 182 -9.93 -3.11 -11.38
CA LEU A 182 -10.63 -2.50 -10.25
C LEU A 182 -9.85 -2.73 -8.96
N VAL A 183 -9.48 -3.99 -8.66
CA VAL A 183 -8.71 -4.35 -7.47
C VAL A 183 -7.30 -3.71 -7.49
N ALA A 184 -6.67 -3.59 -8.65
CA ALA A 184 -5.37 -2.92 -8.76
C ALA A 184 -5.44 -1.42 -8.42
N TYR A 185 -6.43 -0.71 -8.97
CA TYR A 185 -6.62 0.73 -8.67
C TYR A 185 -7.10 0.98 -7.23
N SER A 186 -7.85 0.05 -6.63
CA SER A 186 -8.19 0.15 -5.20
C SER A 186 -6.93 0.17 -4.32
N SER A 187 -5.87 -0.55 -4.72
CA SER A 187 -4.59 -0.53 -4.01
C SER A 187 -3.93 0.86 -4.02
N VAL A 188 -4.05 1.61 -5.13
CA VAL A 188 -3.56 3.01 -5.20
C VAL A 188 -4.26 3.87 -4.15
N SER A 189 -5.58 3.71 -4.02
CA SER A 189 -6.39 4.43 -3.03
C SER A 189 -5.99 4.08 -1.59
N HIS A 190 -5.95 2.79 -1.25
CA HIS A 190 -5.61 2.35 0.12
C HIS A 190 -4.19 2.72 0.54
N LEU A 191 -3.22 2.67 -0.38
CA LEU A 191 -1.85 3.10 -0.10
C LEU A 191 -1.72 4.62 0.03
N GLY A 192 -2.62 5.39 -0.57
CA GLY A 192 -2.78 6.81 -0.29
C GLY A 192 -3.07 7.09 1.19
N PHE A 193 -3.97 6.31 1.83
CA PHE A 193 -4.20 6.40 3.27
C PHE A 193 -2.94 6.07 4.08
N VAL A 194 -2.15 5.07 3.66
CA VAL A 194 -0.88 4.77 4.33
C VAL A 194 0.06 5.97 4.29
N MET A 195 0.19 6.64 3.13
CA MET A 195 1.03 7.83 3.00
C MET A 195 0.52 8.98 3.88
N LEU A 196 -0.80 9.23 3.89
CA LEU A 196 -1.40 10.24 4.77
C LEU A 196 -1.07 9.96 6.24
N GLY A 197 -1.19 8.71 6.69
CA GLY A 197 -0.92 8.35 8.09
C GLY A 197 0.56 8.46 8.48
N ILE A 198 1.50 8.17 7.59
CA ILE A 198 2.95 8.38 7.82
C ILE A 198 3.23 9.86 8.06
N TRP A 199 2.67 10.75 7.24
CA TRP A 199 2.84 12.20 7.39
C TRP A 199 2.00 12.80 8.52
N GLY A 200 0.88 12.16 8.90
CA GLY A 200 0.09 12.51 10.09
C GLY A 200 0.92 12.53 11.38
N GLY A 201 1.87 11.59 11.51
CA GLY A 201 2.97 11.60 12.47
C GLY A 201 2.59 11.47 13.94
N THR A 202 1.35 11.13 14.23
CA THR A 202 0.92 10.74 15.58
C THR A 202 1.12 9.24 15.78
N LEU A 203 1.14 8.79 17.03
CA LEU A 203 1.20 7.35 17.30
C LEU A 203 0.08 6.59 16.59
N GLN A 204 -1.14 7.12 16.65
CA GLN A 204 -2.33 6.52 16.03
C GLN A 204 -2.21 6.48 14.51
N SER A 205 -1.82 7.59 13.86
CA SER A 205 -1.75 7.63 12.39
C SER A 205 -0.69 6.68 11.82
N VAL A 206 0.47 6.58 12.47
CA VAL A 206 1.54 5.67 12.04
C VAL A 206 1.18 4.21 12.32
N GLN A 207 0.57 3.90 13.48
CA GLN A 207 0.02 2.57 13.74
C GLN A 207 -1.06 2.21 12.73
N GLY A 208 -1.94 3.16 12.39
CA GLY A 208 -2.95 3.00 11.35
C GLY A 208 -2.34 2.66 9.99
N SER A 209 -1.29 3.38 9.59
CA SER A 209 -0.54 3.08 8.35
C SER A 209 0.00 1.64 8.33
N LEU A 210 0.63 1.20 9.40
CA LEU A 210 1.14 -0.17 9.53
C LEU A 210 -0.01 -1.19 9.51
N MET A 211 -1.13 -0.90 10.17
CA MET A 211 -2.32 -1.76 10.13
C MET A 211 -2.92 -1.85 8.72
N ILE A 212 -3.01 -0.74 7.95
CA ILE A 212 -3.45 -0.80 6.55
C ILE A 212 -2.49 -1.65 5.72
N MET A 213 -1.17 -1.51 5.91
CA MET A 213 -0.20 -2.34 5.18
C MET A 213 -0.46 -3.84 5.38
N ILE A 214 -0.73 -4.27 6.61
CA ILE A 214 -1.04 -5.66 6.95
C ILE A 214 -2.42 -6.05 6.41
N SER A 215 -3.44 -5.25 6.70
CA SER A 215 -4.83 -5.51 6.32
C SER A 215 -5.00 -5.61 4.81
N HIS A 216 -4.40 -4.68 4.06
CA HIS A 216 -4.38 -4.70 2.60
C HIS A 216 -3.67 -5.95 2.06
N GLY A 217 -2.63 -6.44 2.75
CA GLY A 217 -1.98 -7.70 2.40
C GLY A 217 -2.95 -8.88 2.42
N PHE A 218 -3.75 -9.00 3.48
CA PHE A 218 -4.77 -10.03 3.62
C PHE A 218 -5.94 -9.81 2.66
N SER A 219 -6.58 -8.64 2.69
CA SER A 219 -7.81 -8.36 1.95
C SER A 219 -7.58 -8.34 0.44
N THR A 220 -6.58 -7.60 -0.04
CA THR A 220 -6.31 -7.50 -1.48
C THR A 220 -5.67 -8.78 -2.03
N GLY A 221 -4.83 -9.46 -1.22
CA GLY A 221 -4.35 -10.80 -1.56
C GLY A 221 -5.50 -11.78 -1.76
N ALA A 222 -6.48 -11.78 -0.86
CA ALA A 222 -7.69 -12.59 -0.96
C ALA A 222 -8.55 -12.20 -2.20
N LEU A 223 -8.72 -10.89 -2.49
CA LEU A 223 -9.43 -10.44 -3.69
C LEU A 223 -8.77 -10.96 -4.96
N PHE A 224 -7.44 -10.87 -5.10
CA PHE A 224 -6.75 -11.39 -6.28
C PHE A 224 -6.85 -12.90 -6.40
N LEU A 225 -6.83 -13.65 -5.30
CA LEU A 225 -7.08 -15.10 -5.33
C LEU A 225 -8.48 -15.40 -5.83
N LEU A 226 -9.51 -14.75 -5.30
CA LEU A 226 -10.89 -14.94 -5.71
C LEU A 226 -11.12 -14.56 -7.18
N VAL A 227 -10.54 -13.44 -7.63
CA VAL A 227 -10.56 -13.06 -9.05
C VAL A 227 -9.89 -14.13 -9.91
N GLY A 228 -8.77 -14.71 -9.46
CA GLY A 228 -8.12 -15.82 -10.14
C GLY A 228 -9.01 -17.07 -10.21
N MET A 229 -9.63 -17.46 -9.10
CA MET A 229 -10.50 -18.63 -9.02
C MET A 229 -11.72 -18.54 -9.94
N VAL A 230 -12.35 -17.37 -10.04
CA VAL A 230 -13.48 -17.18 -10.95
C VAL A 230 -13.03 -17.09 -12.40
N TYR A 231 -11.85 -16.49 -12.65
CA TYR A 231 -11.25 -16.44 -13.99
C TYR A 231 -10.90 -17.83 -14.54
N GLU A 232 -10.37 -18.75 -13.72
CA GLU A 232 -10.07 -20.12 -14.13
C GLU A 232 -11.33 -20.89 -14.57
N ARG A 233 -12.51 -20.49 -14.10
CA ARG A 233 -13.79 -21.12 -14.47
C ARG A 233 -14.48 -20.47 -15.64
N ARG A 234 -14.41 -19.15 -15.74
CA ARG A 234 -15.17 -18.37 -16.74
C ARG A 234 -14.32 -17.84 -17.90
N HIS A 235 -12.99 -17.79 -17.72
CA HIS A 235 -12.00 -17.28 -18.69
C HIS A 235 -12.21 -15.84 -19.14
N THR A 236 -12.93 -15.02 -18.35
CA THR A 236 -13.10 -13.58 -18.53
C THR A 236 -12.89 -12.84 -17.23
N ARG A 237 -12.48 -11.56 -17.34
CA ARG A 237 -12.32 -10.65 -16.21
C ARG A 237 -13.33 -9.49 -16.27
N LEU A 238 -14.14 -9.43 -17.32
CA LEU A 238 -15.13 -8.38 -17.50
C LEU A 238 -16.28 -8.58 -16.50
N ILE A 239 -16.55 -7.55 -15.72
CA ILE A 239 -17.62 -7.57 -14.71
C ILE A 239 -18.99 -7.80 -15.35
N GLU A 240 -19.18 -7.29 -16.56
CA GLU A 240 -20.42 -7.45 -17.30
C GLU A 240 -20.69 -8.90 -17.77
N ASP A 241 -19.67 -9.73 -17.89
CA ASP A 241 -19.80 -11.14 -18.28
C ASP A 241 -20.33 -12.01 -17.15
N TYR A 242 -20.33 -11.49 -15.93
CA TYR A 242 -20.90 -12.14 -14.75
C TYR A 242 -22.36 -11.69 -14.54
N GLY A 243 -23.01 -12.28 -13.57
CA GLY A 243 -24.39 -11.95 -13.14
C GLY A 243 -24.98 -13.10 -12.37
N GLY A 244 -25.54 -12.82 -11.19
CA GLY A 244 -26.28 -13.78 -10.39
C GLY A 244 -25.52 -15.03 -9.94
N ILE A 245 -24.18 -15.00 -9.95
CA ILE A 245 -23.36 -16.18 -9.65
C ILE A 245 -23.52 -16.69 -8.21
N ALA A 246 -24.11 -15.91 -7.31
CA ALA A 246 -24.44 -16.39 -5.97
C ALA A 246 -25.35 -17.63 -5.95
N ARG A 247 -26.14 -17.83 -7.00
CA ARG A 247 -27.04 -19.00 -7.12
C ARG A 247 -26.30 -20.30 -7.38
N VAL A 248 -25.20 -20.24 -8.10
CA VAL A 248 -24.39 -21.39 -8.53
C VAL A 248 -23.10 -21.53 -7.74
N MET A 249 -22.56 -20.42 -7.20
CA MET A 249 -21.34 -20.35 -6.41
C MET A 249 -21.58 -19.66 -5.06
N PRO A 250 -22.40 -20.20 -4.16
CA PRO A 250 -22.74 -19.55 -2.90
C PRO A 250 -21.54 -19.34 -1.95
N LEU A 251 -20.63 -20.31 -1.84
CA LEU A 251 -19.44 -20.18 -0.99
C LEU A 251 -18.48 -19.12 -1.51
N PHE A 252 -18.22 -19.13 -2.82
CA PHE A 252 -17.42 -18.08 -3.48
C PHE A 252 -18.02 -16.69 -3.21
N SER A 253 -19.33 -16.57 -3.40
CA SER A 253 -20.04 -15.28 -3.25
C SER A 253 -20.02 -14.77 -1.81
N LEU A 254 -20.19 -15.68 -0.83
CA LEU A 254 -20.06 -15.34 0.59
C LEU A 254 -18.66 -14.83 0.91
N ILE A 255 -17.63 -15.58 0.49
CA ILE A 255 -16.24 -15.24 0.78
C ILE A 255 -15.85 -13.91 0.08
N LEU A 256 -16.22 -13.74 -1.20
CA LEU A 256 -15.96 -12.51 -1.92
C LEU A 256 -16.65 -11.32 -1.25
N THR A 257 -17.87 -11.49 -0.75
CA THR A 257 -18.59 -10.43 -0.03
C THR A 257 -17.86 -10.06 1.26
N VAL A 258 -17.46 -11.03 2.08
CA VAL A 258 -16.71 -10.75 3.32
C VAL A 258 -15.39 -10.03 3.04
N VAL A 259 -14.64 -10.47 2.03
CA VAL A 259 -13.35 -9.84 1.65
C VAL A 259 -13.55 -8.43 1.09
N ALA A 260 -14.60 -8.22 0.29
CA ALA A 260 -14.94 -6.89 -0.22
C ALA A 260 -15.36 -5.94 0.92
N LEU A 261 -16.21 -6.39 1.85
CA LEU A 261 -16.59 -5.61 3.04
C LEU A 261 -15.38 -5.28 3.92
N SER A 262 -14.42 -6.19 4.02
CA SER A 262 -13.14 -5.92 4.68
C SER A 262 -12.35 -4.81 3.99
N SER A 263 -12.32 -4.82 2.66
CA SER A 263 -11.61 -3.79 1.87
C SER A 263 -12.33 -2.44 1.86
N ILE A 264 -13.64 -2.40 2.09
CA ILE A 264 -14.42 -1.17 2.29
C ILE A 264 -14.13 -0.52 3.64
N GLY A 265 -13.61 -1.29 4.60
CA GLY A 265 -13.43 -0.81 5.97
C GLY A 265 -14.66 -0.99 6.85
N LEU A 266 -15.40 -2.11 6.71
CA LEU A 266 -16.52 -2.42 7.59
C LEU A 266 -16.04 -2.67 9.03
N PRO A 267 -16.62 -2.01 10.06
CA PRO A 267 -16.30 -2.28 11.47
C PRO A 267 -16.43 -3.79 11.81
N GLY A 268 -15.43 -4.32 12.54
CA GLY A 268 -15.32 -5.74 12.83
C GLY A 268 -14.44 -6.52 11.86
N LEU A 269 -14.02 -5.90 10.74
CA LEU A 269 -13.04 -6.45 9.79
C LEU A 269 -11.76 -5.62 9.77
N ASN A 270 -10.68 -6.20 9.31
CA ASN A 270 -9.33 -5.65 9.45
C ASN A 270 -9.10 -4.30 8.73
N GLY A 271 -9.80 -4.01 7.64
CA GLY A 271 -9.65 -2.75 6.90
C GLY A 271 -10.02 -1.54 7.73
N PHE A 272 -11.12 -1.62 8.49
CA PHE A 272 -11.60 -0.54 9.35
C PHE A 272 -10.54 -0.04 10.34
N VAL A 273 -9.85 -0.97 11.01
CA VAL A 273 -8.92 -0.62 12.11
C VAL A 273 -7.83 0.32 11.62
N GLY A 274 -7.22 0.02 10.47
CA GLY A 274 -6.15 0.82 9.93
C GLY A 274 -6.61 2.18 9.43
N GLU A 275 -7.66 2.22 8.62
CA GLU A 275 -8.19 3.46 8.04
C GLU A 275 -8.72 4.41 9.12
N PHE A 276 -9.46 3.88 10.09
CA PHE A 276 -9.96 4.67 11.22
C PHE A 276 -8.81 5.29 12.02
N LEU A 277 -7.76 4.54 12.33
CA LEU A 277 -6.60 5.06 13.06
C LEU A 277 -5.83 6.11 12.26
N VAL A 278 -5.70 5.94 10.94
CA VAL A 278 -5.09 6.96 10.08
C VAL A 278 -5.91 8.24 10.10
N LEU A 279 -7.22 8.17 9.88
CA LEU A 279 -8.08 9.34 9.87
C LEU A 279 -8.09 10.04 11.24
N LEU A 280 -8.29 9.29 12.32
CA LEU A 280 -8.29 9.83 13.68
C LEU A 280 -6.94 10.50 14.03
N GLY A 281 -5.83 9.80 13.71
CA GLY A 281 -4.50 10.28 14.06
C GLY A 281 -4.00 11.43 13.19
N SER A 282 -4.44 11.52 11.94
CA SER A 282 -4.05 12.59 11.00
C SER A 282 -4.89 13.85 11.15
N PHE A 283 -6.08 13.76 11.73
CA PHE A 283 -7.01 14.89 11.85
C PHE A 283 -6.41 16.07 12.63
N GLY A 284 -5.63 15.80 13.67
CA GLY A 284 -4.99 16.87 14.45
C GLY A 284 -3.90 17.62 13.69
N THR A 285 -3.25 16.98 12.73
CA THR A 285 -2.14 17.57 11.95
C THR A 285 -2.63 18.16 10.62
N TYR A 286 -3.52 17.45 9.93
CA TYR A 286 -4.03 17.82 8.60
C TYR A 286 -5.57 17.72 8.54
N PRO A 287 -6.32 18.59 9.23
CA PRO A 287 -7.78 18.44 9.36
C PRO A 287 -8.48 18.46 8.00
N VAL A 288 -8.17 19.42 7.13
CA VAL A 288 -8.79 19.54 5.81
C VAL A 288 -8.48 18.33 4.93
N ALA A 289 -7.21 17.91 4.89
CA ALA A 289 -6.80 16.73 4.13
C ALA A 289 -7.50 15.46 4.64
N THR A 290 -7.64 15.31 5.95
CA THR A 290 -8.31 14.16 6.55
C THR A 290 -9.80 14.12 6.23
N VAL A 291 -10.50 15.26 6.24
CA VAL A 291 -11.91 15.36 5.81
C VAL A 291 -12.05 14.93 4.35
N ILE A 292 -11.18 15.42 3.46
CA ILE A 292 -11.18 15.00 2.06
C ILE A 292 -10.89 13.49 1.95
N ALA A 293 -9.88 12.98 2.65
CA ALA A 293 -9.54 11.55 2.65
C ALA A 293 -10.72 10.67 3.08
N THR A 294 -11.53 11.12 4.05
CA THR A 294 -12.71 10.37 4.52
C THR A 294 -13.71 10.08 3.40
N THR A 295 -13.81 10.94 2.38
CA THR A 295 -14.66 10.66 1.21
C THR A 295 -14.18 9.48 0.39
N GLY A 296 -12.88 9.14 0.47
CA GLY A 296 -12.30 7.94 -0.15
C GLY A 296 -12.94 6.64 0.33
N VAL A 297 -13.35 6.58 1.61
CA VAL A 297 -14.07 5.41 2.17
C VAL A 297 -15.44 5.26 1.50
N ILE A 298 -16.13 6.38 1.22
CA ILE A 298 -17.44 6.37 0.53
C ILE A 298 -17.25 5.85 -0.90
N PHE A 299 -16.23 6.31 -1.61
CA PHE A 299 -15.95 5.82 -2.96
C PHE A 299 -15.51 4.35 -2.96
N ALA A 300 -14.76 3.91 -1.93
CA ALA A 300 -14.41 2.49 -1.77
C ALA A 300 -15.65 1.61 -1.62
N ALA A 301 -16.59 2.02 -0.79
CA ALA A 301 -17.87 1.35 -0.67
C ALA A 301 -18.63 1.34 -2.00
N ALA A 302 -18.68 2.46 -2.69
CA ALA A 302 -19.41 2.58 -3.96
C ALA A 302 -18.89 1.60 -5.01
N TYR A 303 -17.57 1.58 -5.31
CA TYR A 303 -17.07 0.72 -6.39
C TYR A 303 -17.11 -0.77 -6.03
N LEU A 304 -16.83 -1.16 -4.77
CA LEU A 304 -16.86 -2.57 -4.39
C LEU A 304 -18.28 -3.13 -4.29
N LEU A 305 -19.21 -2.40 -3.67
CA LEU A 305 -20.61 -2.82 -3.60
C LEU A 305 -21.25 -2.89 -4.98
N TRP A 306 -20.92 -1.94 -5.86
CA TRP A 306 -21.41 -1.97 -7.24
C TRP A 306 -20.82 -3.14 -8.04
N ALA A 307 -19.56 -3.50 -7.83
CA ALA A 307 -18.96 -4.70 -8.44
C ALA A 307 -19.64 -5.99 -7.92
N LEU A 308 -19.85 -6.09 -6.60
CA LEU A 308 -20.58 -7.22 -6.00
C LEU A 308 -22.00 -7.34 -6.55
N GLN A 309 -22.74 -6.22 -6.62
CA GLN A 309 -24.08 -6.21 -7.16
C GLN A 309 -24.14 -6.77 -8.58
N ARG A 310 -23.23 -6.29 -9.45
CA ARG A 310 -23.19 -6.71 -10.86
C ARG A 310 -22.80 -8.17 -11.03
N MET A 311 -21.79 -8.64 -10.29
CA MET A 311 -21.28 -10.00 -10.44
C MET A 311 -22.11 -11.04 -9.71
N ILE A 312 -22.48 -10.76 -8.45
CA ILE A 312 -22.99 -11.78 -7.52
C ILE A 312 -24.51 -11.75 -7.45
N PHE A 313 -25.10 -10.56 -7.24
CA PHE A 313 -26.51 -10.40 -6.87
C PHE A 313 -27.43 -10.03 -8.03
N ASN A 314 -26.92 -9.85 -9.22
CA ASN A 314 -27.69 -9.57 -10.41
C ASN A 314 -28.45 -10.84 -10.89
N ARG A 315 -29.15 -10.75 -12.03
CA ARG A 315 -29.83 -11.91 -12.63
C ARG A 315 -28.81 -12.89 -13.20
N LEU A 316 -29.10 -14.18 -13.06
CA LEU A 316 -28.37 -15.24 -13.73
C LEU A 316 -29.02 -15.46 -15.10
N ASP A 317 -28.59 -14.66 -16.07
CA ASP A 317 -29.16 -14.59 -17.41
C ASP A 317 -28.21 -15.09 -18.52
N LYS A 318 -26.99 -15.50 -18.11
CA LYS A 318 -25.96 -15.98 -19.04
C LYS A 318 -25.78 -17.48 -18.86
N PRO A 319 -26.01 -18.31 -19.93
CA PRO A 319 -25.91 -19.76 -19.84
C PRO A 319 -24.54 -20.25 -19.35
N GLU A 320 -23.46 -19.53 -19.70
CA GLU A 320 -22.10 -19.89 -19.30
C GLU A 320 -21.90 -19.75 -17.79
N ASN A 321 -22.65 -18.89 -17.13
CA ASN A 321 -22.57 -18.70 -15.69
C ASN A 321 -23.32 -19.78 -14.92
N GLU A 322 -24.35 -20.42 -15.53
CA GLU A 322 -25.12 -21.51 -14.92
C GLU A 322 -24.28 -22.78 -14.69
N GLN A 323 -23.23 -22.97 -15.48
CA GLN A 323 -22.36 -24.14 -15.42
C GLN A 323 -21.17 -23.96 -14.47
N LEU A 324 -21.02 -22.79 -13.83
CA LEU A 324 -19.93 -22.53 -12.92
C LEU A 324 -20.01 -23.41 -11.67
N THR A 325 -18.87 -24.01 -11.31
CA THR A 325 -18.75 -24.83 -10.08
C THR A 325 -18.24 -23.99 -8.93
N ASP A 326 -18.76 -24.21 -7.73
CA ASP A 326 -18.33 -23.50 -6.52
C ASP A 326 -16.93 -23.91 -6.07
N LEU A 327 -16.43 -23.29 -5.02
CA LEU A 327 -15.07 -23.48 -4.50
C LEU A 327 -14.84 -24.92 -4.03
N GLY A 328 -13.74 -25.48 -4.48
CA GLY A 328 -13.26 -26.77 -4.03
C GLY A 328 -12.58 -26.72 -2.65
N ARG A 329 -12.37 -27.89 -2.04
CA ARG A 329 -11.69 -27.99 -0.72
C ARG A 329 -10.31 -27.35 -0.69
N ARG A 330 -9.53 -27.48 -1.76
CA ARG A 330 -8.20 -26.85 -1.88
C ARG A 330 -8.29 -25.34 -1.82
N GLU A 331 -9.24 -24.74 -2.53
CA GLU A 331 -9.45 -23.29 -2.57
C GLU A 331 -9.93 -22.77 -1.21
N LEU A 332 -10.82 -23.49 -0.53
CA LEU A 332 -11.27 -23.16 0.82
C LEU A 332 -10.12 -23.20 1.84
N VAL A 333 -9.27 -24.21 1.78
CA VAL A 333 -8.07 -24.28 2.64
C VAL A 333 -7.12 -23.13 2.38
N LEU A 334 -6.98 -22.71 1.13
CA LEU A 334 -6.14 -21.57 0.75
C LEU A 334 -6.71 -20.23 1.23
N MET A 335 -8.04 -20.08 1.22
CA MET A 335 -8.72 -18.87 1.69
C MET A 335 -8.84 -18.79 3.21
N ALA A 336 -8.88 -19.93 3.91
CA ALA A 336 -9.12 -19.97 5.35
C ALA A 336 -8.16 -19.11 6.18
N PRO A 337 -6.82 -19.19 6.04
CA PRO A 337 -5.91 -18.35 6.82
C PRO A 337 -6.09 -16.85 6.56
N LEU A 338 -6.46 -16.47 5.33
CA LEU A 338 -6.71 -15.07 4.98
C LEU A 338 -7.99 -14.58 5.67
N LEU A 339 -9.06 -15.36 5.62
CA LEU A 339 -10.32 -15.02 6.28
C LEU A 339 -10.16 -14.96 7.80
N ILE A 340 -9.45 -15.93 8.40
CA ILE A 340 -9.13 -15.90 9.83
C ILE A 340 -8.36 -14.63 10.17
N GLY A 341 -7.34 -14.26 9.38
CA GLY A 341 -6.58 -13.02 9.57
C GLY A 341 -7.44 -11.76 9.45
N ILE A 342 -8.35 -11.72 8.47
CA ILE A 342 -9.27 -10.59 8.24
C ILE A 342 -10.17 -10.39 9.47
N VAL A 343 -10.80 -11.45 9.96
CA VAL A 343 -11.73 -11.38 11.11
C VAL A 343 -10.96 -11.13 12.41
N TRP A 344 -9.87 -11.86 12.62
CA TRP A 344 -9.06 -11.69 13.85
C TRP A 344 -8.52 -10.28 14.00
N LEU A 345 -7.89 -9.71 12.96
CA LEU A 345 -7.34 -8.36 13.00
C LEU A 345 -8.43 -7.28 13.11
N GLY A 346 -9.65 -7.58 12.66
CA GLY A 346 -10.78 -6.67 12.79
C GLY A 346 -11.37 -6.65 14.20
N LEU A 347 -11.54 -7.83 14.81
CA LEU A 347 -12.14 -7.97 16.14
C LEU A 347 -11.15 -7.78 17.28
N TYR A 348 -9.90 -8.21 17.11
CA TYR A 348 -8.88 -8.18 18.17
C TYR A 348 -7.50 -7.71 17.64
N PRO A 349 -7.38 -6.43 17.24
CA PRO A 349 -6.13 -5.86 16.72
C PRO A 349 -5.08 -5.62 17.81
N ALA A 350 -5.44 -5.61 19.09
CA ALA A 350 -4.60 -5.23 20.21
C ALA A 350 -3.23 -5.94 20.26
N PRO A 351 -3.10 -7.26 20.01
CA PRO A 351 -1.79 -7.92 20.06
C PRO A 351 -0.81 -7.37 19.00
N VAL A 352 -1.33 -7.05 17.81
CA VAL A 352 -0.52 -6.51 16.71
C VAL A 352 -0.15 -5.07 17.00
N LEU A 353 -1.10 -4.23 17.41
CA LEU A 353 -0.85 -2.84 17.79
C LEU A 353 0.17 -2.70 18.91
N LYS A 354 0.09 -3.54 19.95
CA LYS A 354 1.06 -3.56 21.06
C LYS A 354 2.47 -3.92 20.57
N ARG A 355 2.61 -4.86 19.66
CA ARG A 355 3.91 -5.25 19.09
C ARG A 355 4.55 -4.14 18.25
N MET A 356 3.74 -3.35 17.56
CA MET A 356 4.20 -2.21 16.76
C MET A 356 4.52 -0.96 17.61
N GLU A 357 4.00 -0.89 18.82
CA GLU A 357 3.99 0.35 19.62
C GLU A 357 5.39 0.90 19.89
N SER A 358 6.34 0.06 20.29
CA SER A 358 7.71 0.50 20.60
C SER A 358 8.41 1.08 19.37
N ALA A 359 8.30 0.41 18.22
CA ALA A 359 8.87 0.88 16.96
C ALA A 359 8.20 2.17 16.48
N THR A 360 6.87 2.26 16.62
CA THR A 360 6.11 3.46 16.24
C THR A 360 6.44 4.65 17.15
N ARG A 361 6.55 4.42 18.45
CA ARG A 361 6.99 5.47 19.39
C ARG A 361 8.39 5.98 19.05
N ARG A 362 9.33 5.08 18.76
CA ARG A 362 10.68 5.44 18.30
C ARG A 362 10.63 6.30 17.04
N TYR A 363 9.84 5.90 16.05
CA TYR A 363 9.66 6.68 14.81
C TYR A 363 9.11 8.08 15.11
N VAL A 364 8.05 8.18 15.90
CA VAL A 364 7.44 9.48 16.30
C VAL A 364 8.47 10.35 17.02
N GLN A 365 9.22 9.80 17.98
CA GLN A 365 10.26 10.52 18.71
C GLN A 365 11.38 11.04 17.79
N LEU A 366 11.85 10.24 16.84
CA LEU A 366 12.87 10.65 15.87
C LEU A 366 12.39 11.78 14.96
N THR A 367 11.11 11.84 14.67
CA THR A 367 10.53 12.83 13.74
C THR A 367 9.95 14.06 14.45
N GLN A 368 9.76 14.02 15.77
CA GLN A 368 9.16 15.09 16.56
C GLN A 368 9.91 16.44 16.47
N PRO A 369 11.25 16.51 16.57
CA PRO A 369 11.97 17.78 16.47
C PRO A 369 11.68 18.52 15.18
N ALA A 370 11.73 17.82 14.05
CA ALA A 370 11.46 18.39 12.74
C ALA A 370 9.99 18.82 12.55
N ARG A 371 9.05 18.13 13.23
CA ARG A 371 7.62 18.51 13.22
C ARG A 371 7.36 19.78 14.03
N ASN A 372 8.05 19.97 15.14
CA ASN A 372 7.87 21.15 15.98
C ASN A 372 8.36 22.43 15.31
N THR A 373 9.25 22.33 14.33
CA THR A 373 9.70 23.48 13.52
C THR A 373 8.76 23.77 12.34
N ASN A 374 7.79 22.90 12.08
CA ASN A 374 6.84 23.06 10.97
C ASN A 374 5.56 23.78 11.46
N PRO A 375 5.26 25.02 11.00
CA PRO A 375 4.10 25.79 11.45
C PRO A 375 2.75 25.13 11.14
N VAL A 376 2.67 24.27 10.14
CA VAL A 376 1.44 23.52 9.81
C VAL A 376 1.10 22.49 10.89
N ALA A 377 2.12 21.89 11.53
CA ALA A 377 1.93 20.91 12.60
C ALA A 377 1.62 21.55 13.95
N VAL A 378 2.09 22.78 14.20
CA VAL A 378 1.93 23.48 15.51
C VAL A 378 0.49 23.95 15.72
N GLN A 379 -0.25 24.30 14.68
CA GLN A 379 -1.64 24.78 14.82
C GLN A 379 -2.60 23.70 15.34
N GLY A 380 -2.29 22.43 15.16
CA GLY A 380 -3.09 21.32 15.67
C GLY A 380 -2.87 20.96 17.13
N THR A 381 -1.72 21.34 17.70
CA THR A 381 -1.36 21.02 19.11
C THR A 381 -1.78 22.10 20.10
N SER A 382 -1.89 23.35 19.70
CA SER A 382 -2.28 24.47 20.58
C SER A 382 -3.76 24.48 20.99
N ALA A 383 -4.62 23.69 20.35
CA ALA A 383 -6.04 23.59 20.69
C ALA A 383 -6.34 22.61 21.86
N ARG A 384 -5.32 22.03 22.51
CA ARG A 384 -5.51 21.01 23.57
C ARG A 384 -5.02 21.40 24.96
N VAL A 385 -4.68 22.68 25.17
CA VAL A 385 -4.34 23.16 26.53
C VAL A 385 -5.23 24.36 26.86
N ALA A 386 -6.43 24.09 27.25
CA ALA A 386 -7.22 24.96 28.13
C ALA A 386 -7.87 24.08 29.21
N PRO A 387 -7.87 24.51 30.47
CA PRO A 387 -8.17 23.71 31.65
C PRO A 387 -9.63 23.24 31.73
#